data_fe995a59f8192fd70531b7996b63d568
#
_entry.id   fe995a59f8192fd70531b7996b63d568
#
_cell.length_a   1.000
_cell.length_b   1.000
_cell.length_c   1.000
_cell.angle_alpha   90.00
_cell.angle_beta   90.00
_cell.angle_gamma   90.00
#
_symmetry.space_group_name_H-M   'P 1'
#
loop_
_entity.id
_entity.type
_entity.pdbx_description
1 polymer ?
#
loop_
_entity_poly.entity_id
_entity_poly.type
_entity_poly.pdbx_seq_one_letter_code
_entity_poly.pdbx_strand_id
1 'polypeptide(L)'
;MNLYENRLEELKEEFNYKSKDIAKYFKANKSTYSEWEHNKIPIPTRRLIQFANFYKVNIDYILKLTDKKVNINKGTELDLKLIVERIKETRNKLNLSLRALGEKINCSFSAIASYERGEKLINSDILISLCKISNTSIDWILGRI
;
A
#
# COMPACT_ATOMS: atom_id res chain seq x y z
N MET A 1 16.42 -6.90 -2.29
CA MET A 1 15.31 -6.61 -1.37
C MET A 1 14.00 -6.90 -2.06
N ASN A 2 13.15 -7.70 -1.46
CA ASN A 2 11.85 -8.06 -2.02
C ASN A 2 10.80 -6.97 -1.70
N LEU A 3 10.33 -6.26 -2.73
CA LEU A 3 9.32 -5.21 -2.57
C LEU A 3 7.94 -5.75 -2.14
N TYR A 4 7.76 -7.08 -2.21
CA TYR A 4 6.47 -7.71 -1.90
C TYR A 4 6.44 -8.32 -0.50
N GLU A 5 7.51 -8.13 0.26
CA GLU A 5 7.62 -8.63 1.61
C GLU A 5 6.54 -8.04 2.51
N ASN A 6 5.87 -8.90 3.29
CA ASN A 6 4.75 -8.44 4.12
C ASN A 6 4.53 -9.37 5.32
N ARG A 7 3.64 -8.94 6.22
CA ARG A 7 3.32 -9.65 7.45
C ARG A 7 1.94 -10.32 7.45
N LEU A 8 1.38 -10.59 6.28
CA LEU A 8 0.05 -11.26 6.23
C LEU A 8 0.07 -12.61 6.92
N GLU A 9 1.14 -13.40 6.71
CA GLU A 9 1.26 -14.71 7.36
C GLU A 9 1.36 -14.58 8.87
N GLU A 10 2.18 -13.67 9.36
CA GLU A 10 2.32 -13.41 10.80
C GLU A 10 1.00 -12.99 11.44
N LEU A 11 0.29 -12.07 10.79
CA LEU A 11 -1.00 -11.58 11.29
C LEU A 11 -2.06 -12.68 11.31
N LYS A 12 -2.12 -13.47 10.24
CA LYS A 12 -3.02 -14.61 10.16
C LYS A 12 -2.79 -15.57 11.32
N GLU A 13 -1.55 -15.91 11.60
CA GLU A 13 -1.17 -16.81 12.68
C GLU A 13 -1.49 -16.22 14.04
N GLU A 14 -1.22 -14.93 14.23
CA GLU A 14 -1.52 -14.24 15.47
C GLU A 14 -3.00 -14.33 15.84
N PHE A 15 -3.88 -14.26 14.86
CA PHE A 15 -5.33 -14.33 15.07
C PHE A 15 -5.89 -15.74 14.90
N ASN A 16 -5.06 -16.76 14.69
CA ASN A 16 -5.48 -18.15 14.48
C ASN A 16 -6.40 -18.33 13.28
N TYR A 17 -6.20 -17.55 12.23
CA TYR A 17 -6.95 -17.69 10.98
C TYR A 17 -6.25 -18.63 10.01
N LYS A 18 -7.03 -19.25 9.12
CA LYS A 18 -6.50 -20.07 8.03
C LYS A 18 -6.55 -19.28 6.74
N SER A 19 -5.55 -19.48 5.86
CA SER A 19 -5.46 -18.78 4.58
C SER A 19 -6.74 -18.91 3.75
N LYS A 20 -7.33 -20.11 3.70
CA LYS A 20 -8.57 -20.34 2.94
C LYS A 20 -9.73 -19.51 3.46
N ASP A 21 -9.81 -19.31 4.77
CA ASP A 21 -10.90 -18.55 5.40
C ASP A 21 -10.72 -17.05 5.16
N ILE A 22 -9.48 -16.56 5.22
CA ILE A 22 -9.17 -15.16 4.90
C ILE A 22 -9.49 -14.87 3.44
N ALA A 23 -9.05 -15.73 2.52
CA ALA A 23 -9.33 -15.55 1.09
C ALA A 23 -10.85 -15.50 0.84
N LYS A 24 -11.60 -16.39 1.46
CA LYS A 24 -13.06 -16.44 1.33
C LYS A 24 -13.72 -15.19 1.90
N TYR A 25 -13.30 -14.76 3.07
CA TYR A 25 -13.84 -13.56 3.73
C TYR A 25 -13.69 -12.32 2.84
N PHE A 26 -12.53 -12.16 2.23
CA PHE A 26 -12.24 -11.01 1.36
C PHE A 26 -12.66 -11.24 -0.09
N LYS A 27 -13.28 -12.37 -0.40
CA LYS A 27 -13.70 -12.74 -1.75
C LYS A 27 -12.53 -12.67 -2.73
N ALA A 28 -11.38 -13.13 -2.29
CA ALA A 28 -10.17 -13.19 -3.10
C ALA A 28 -9.98 -14.61 -3.63
N ASN A 29 -9.38 -14.71 -4.82
CA ASN A 29 -8.99 -16.01 -5.36
C ASN A 29 -7.95 -16.64 -4.42
N LYS A 30 -8.15 -17.92 -4.07
CA LYS A 30 -7.29 -18.63 -3.12
C LYS A 30 -5.82 -18.64 -3.56
N SER A 31 -5.57 -18.89 -4.84
CA SER A 31 -4.21 -18.90 -5.40
C SER A 31 -3.58 -17.50 -5.34
N THR A 32 -4.34 -16.47 -5.69
CA THR A 32 -3.86 -15.10 -5.66
C THR A 32 -3.55 -14.65 -4.24
N TYR A 33 -4.43 -14.96 -3.29
CA TYR A 33 -4.18 -14.64 -1.88
C TYR A 33 -2.90 -15.33 -1.39
N SER A 34 -2.71 -16.60 -1.75
CA SER A 34 -1.50 -17.34 -1.41
C SER A 34 -0.24 -16.66 -1.95
N GLU A 35 -0.31 -16.11 -3.17
CA GLU A 35 0.83 -15.40 -3.75
C GLU A 35 1.13 -14.10 -3.00
N TRP A 36 0.12 -13.40 -2.49
CA TRP A 36 0.34 -12.22 -1.63
C TRP A 36 1.04 -12.64 -0.33
N GLU A 37 0.50 -13.66 0.34
CA GLU A 37 1.02 -14.14 1.63
C GLU A 37 2.47 -14.62 1.53
N HIS A 38 2.86 -15.19 0.39
CA HIS A 38 4.20 -15.74 0.17
C HIS A 38 5.14 -14.79 -0.58
N ASN A 39 4.80 -13.51 -0.63
CA ASN A 39 5.66 -12.45 -1.17
C ASN A 39 5.99 -12.63 -2.67
N LYS A 40 5.10 -13.25 -3.44
CA LYS A 40 5.34 -13.50 -4.86
C LYS A 40 4.88 -12.39 -5.78
N ILE A 41 3.80 -11.71 -5.39
CA ILE A 41 3.25 -10.58 -6.14
C ILE A 41 2.86 -9.48 -5.17
N PRO A 42 2.76 -8.22 -5.64
CA PRO A 42 2.36 -7.12 -4.76
C PRO A 42 0.90 -7.26 -4.35
N ILE A 43 0.61 -6.87 -3.11
CA ILE A 43 -0.77 -6.80 -2.63
C ILE A 43 -1.38 -5.53 -3.22
N PRO A 44 -2.52 -5.62 -3.94
CA PRO A 44 -3.17 -4.42 -4.47
C PRO A 44 -3.47 -3.39 -3.36
N THR A 45 -3.38 -2.11 -3.70
CA THR A 45 -3.55 -1.04 -2.72
C THR A 45 -4.89 -1.14 -1.97
N ARG A 46 -5.98 -1.44 -2.68
CA ARG A 46 -7.29 -1.61 -2.03
C ARG A 46 -7.29 -2.77 -1.03
N ARG A 47 -6.61 -3.84 -1.37
CA ARG A 47 -6.50 -5.01 -0.48
C ARG A 47 -5.67 -4.67 0.75
N LEU A 48 -4.59 -3.90 0.59
CA LEU A 48 -3.79 -3.43 1.72
C LEU A 48 -4.66 -2.66 2.72
N ILE A 49 -5.50 -1.77 2.21
CA ILE A 49 -6.42 -0.99 3.06
C ILE A 49 -7.40 -1.94 3.77
N GLN A 50 -7.95 -2.91 3.05
CA GLN A 50 -8.89 -3.87 3.61
C GLN A 50 -8.24 -4.71 4.71
N PHE A 51 -7.05 -5.25 4.48
CA PHE A 51 -6.33 -6.04 5.47
C PHE A 51 -5.94 -5.19 6.68
N ALA A 52 -5.47 -3.97 6.45
CA ALA A 52 -5.09 -3.07 7.53
C ALA A 52 -6.28 -2.72 8.42
N ASN A 53 -7.43 -2.47 7.83
CA ASN A 53 -8.67 -2.20 8.58
C ASN A 53 -9.16 -3.44 9.32
N PHE A 54 -9.04 -4.61 8.71
CA PHE A 54 -9.45 -5.88 9.31
C PHE A 54 -8.62 -6.21 10.55
N TYR A 55 -7.29 -6.12 10.42
CA TYR A 55 -6.37 -6.39 11.54
C TYR A 55 -6.16 -5.20 12.45
N LYS A 56 -6.70 -4.03 12.11
CA LYS A 56 -6.57 -2.77 12.87
C LYS A 56 -5.12 -2.38 13.10
N VAL A 57 -4.34 -2.45 12.03
CA VAL A 57 -2.92 -2.10 12.05
C VAL A 57 -2.58 -1.12 10.94
N ASN A 58 -1.41 -0.53 11.03
CA ASN A 58 -0.90 0.35 9.98
C ASN A 58 -0.38 -0.47 8.78
N ILE A 59 -0.53 0.08 7.59
CA ILE A 59 -0.05 -0.54 6.36
C ILE A 59 1.47 -0.62 6.34
N ASP A 60 2.14 0.42 6.84
CA ASP A 60 3.61 0.41 6.93
C ASP A 60 4.11 -0.82 7.70
N TYR A 61 3.42 -1.23 8.76
CA TYR A 61 3.74 -2.44 9.50
C TYR A 61 3.50 -3.69 8.65
N ILE A 62 2.36 -3.78 7.97
CA ILE A 62 2.05 -4.93 7.10
C ILE A 62 3.16 -5.13 6.06
N LEU A 63 3.65 -4.05 5.48
CA LEU A 63 4.66 -4.10 4.42
C LEU A 63 6.10 -4.11 4.93
N LYS A 64 6.29 -4.28 6.22
CA LYS A 64 7.62 -4.33 6.86
C LYS A 64 8.46 -3.08 6.63
N LEU A 65 7.80 -1.94 6.41
CA LEU A 65 8.49 -0.65 6.31
C LEU A 65 8.79 -0.08 7.68
N THR A 66 8.15 -0.62 8.71
CA THR A 66 8.40 -0.32 10.11
C THR A 66 8.15 -1.57 10.94
N ASP A 67 8.83 -1.70 12.07
CA ASP A 67 8.56 -2.75 13.05
C ASP A 67 7.52 -2.30 14.07
N LYS A 68 7.10 -1.04 13.99
CA LYS A 68 6.17 -0.45 14.94
C LYS A 68 4.73 -0.71 14.50
N LYS A 69 4.04 -1.54 15.27
CA LYS A 69 2.62 -1.85 15.07
C LYS A 69 1.78 -0.77 15.72
N VAL A 70 1.01 -0.06 14.91
CA VAL A 70 0.13 1.01 15.39
C VAL A 70 -1.31 0.63 15.11
N ASN A 71 -2.17 0.73 16.11
CA ASN A 71 -3.60 0.49 15.95
C ASN A 71 -4.23 1.71 15.26
N ILE A 72 -4.59 1.53 13.99
CA ILE A 72 -5.33 2.54 13.25
C ILE A 72 -6.74 2.02 13.04
N ASN A 73 -7.70 2.67 13.68
CA ASN A 73 -9.10 2.29 13.58
C ASN A 73 -9.86 3.38 12.83
N LYS A 74 -9.52 3.55 11.57
CA LYS A 74 -10.17 4.52 10.69
C LYS A 74 -11.08 3.79 9.71
N GLY A 75 -12.18 4.43 9.31
CA GLY A 75 -13.13 3.84 8.37
C GLY A 75 -12.50 3.40 7.05
N THR A 76 -13.21 2.56 6.34
CA THR A 76 -12.74 1.90 5.12
C THR A 76 -12.81 2.74 3.87
N GLU A 77 -13.39 3.94 3.93
CA GLU A 77 -13.60 4.76 2.75
C GLU A 77 -12.30 5.39 2.24
N LEU A 78 -12.07 5.22 0.94
CA LEU A 78 -10.98 5.89 0.26
C LEU A 78 -11.35 7.34 -0.01
N ASP A 79 -10.51 8.25 0.47
CA ASP A 79 -10.60 9.65 0.08
C ASP A 79 -9.59 9.91 -1.05
N LEU A 80 -10.02 9.66 -2.28
CA LEU A 80 -9.14 9.76 -3.44
C LEU A 80 -8.59 11.18 -3.62
N LYS A 81 -9.39 12.18 -3.31
CA LYS A 81 -8.96 13.59 -3.40
C LYS A 81 -7.78 13.85 -2.48
N LEU A 82 -7.86 13.38 -1.24
CA LEU A 82 -6.78 13.53 -0.26
C LEU A 82 -5.53 12.78 -0.71
N ILE A 83 -5.71 11.56 -1.21
CA ILE A 83 -4.60 10.74 -1.71
C ILE A 83 -3.87 11.46 -2.85
N VAL A 84 -4.62 12.00 -3.80
CA VAL A 84 -4.07 12.78 -4.92
C VAL A 84 -3.25 13.96 -4.42
N GLU A 85 -3.80 14.73 -3.48
CA GLU A 85 -3.12 15.89 -2.90
C GLU A 85 -1.81 15.47 -2.22
N ARG A 86 -1.84 14.37 -1.48
CA ARG A 86 -0.65 13.91 -0.75
C ARG A 86 0.42 13.31 -1.66
N ILE A 87 0.04 12.69 -2.77
CA ILE A 87 1.00 12.24 -3.79
C ILE A 87 1.72 13.45 -4.39
N LYS A 88 0.98 14.49 -4.78
CA LYS A 88 1.55 15.73 -5.33
C LYS A 88 2.47 16.39 -4.31
N GLU A 89 2.02 16.53 -3.08
CA GLU A 89 2.80 17.13 -2.01
C GLU A 89 4.13 16.39 -1.81
N THR A 90 4.09 15.06 -1.81
CA THR A 90 5.27 14.23 -1.66
C THR A 90 6.26 14.45 -2.80
N ARG A 91 5.78 14.47 -4.03
CA ARG A 91 6.63 14.74 -5.20
C ARG A 91 7.24 16.15 -5.12
N ASN A 92 6.43 17.14 -4.75
CA ASN A 92 6.90 18.53 -4.65
C ASN A 92 7.96 18.70 -3.57
N LYS A 93 7.83 17.99 -2.46
CA LYS A 93 8.87 17.99 -1.40
C LYS A 93 10.21 17.46 -1.89
N LEU A 94 10.17 16.53 -2.83
CA LEU A 94 11.37 15.98 -3.44
C LEU A 94 11.95 16.90 -4.52
N ASN A 95 11.24 17.98 -4.88
CA ASN A 95 11.61 18.90 -5.95
C ASN A 95 11.81 18.18 -7.30
N LEU A 96 10.95 17.19 -7.56
CA LEU A 96 11.03 16.41 -8.78
C LEU A 96 9.87 16.71 -9.72
N SER A 97 10.17 16.76 -11.03
CA SER A 97 9.16 16.78 -12.06
C SER A 97 8.51 15.38 -12.14
N LEU A 98 7.39 15.28 -12.86
CA LEU A 98 6.75 13.97 -13.11
C LEU A 98 7.73 13.01 -13.77
N ARG A 99 8.50 13.49 -14.75
CA ARG A 99 9.47 12.66 -15.49
C ARG A 99 10.62 12.22 -14.58
N ALA A 100 11.17 13.15 -13.80
CA ALA A 100 12.28 12.85 -12.90
C ALA A 100 11.86 11.86 -11.80
N LEU A 101 10.66 12.02 -11.25
CA LEU A 101 10.13 11.07 -10.29
C LEU A 101 9.97 9.69 -10.92
N GLY A 102 9.42 9.63 -12.13
CA GLY A 102 9.25 8.37 -12.86
C GLY A 102 10.56 7.61 -13.05
N GLU A 103 11.62 8.33 -13.38
CA GLU A 103 12.96 7.74 -13.51
C GLU A 103 13.45 7.16 -12.19
N LYS A 104 13.21 7.85 -11.08
CA LYS A 104 13.68 7.41 -9.77
C LYS A 104 12.94 6.18 -9.24
N ILE A 105 11.65 6.06 -9.53
CA ILE A 105 10.83 4.95 -9.00
C ILE A 105 10.45 3.96 -10.09
N ASN A 106 11.08 4.05 -11.25
CA ASN A 106 10.86 3.16 -12.39
C ASN A 106 9.38 3.06 -12.80
N CYS A 107 8.79 4.23 -13.01
CA CYS A 107 7.39 4.37 -13.40
C CYS A 107 7.27 5.40 -14.52
N SER A 108 6.39 5.18 -15.49
CA SER A 108 6.22 6.15 -16.56
C SER A 108 5.65 7.45 -16.02
N PHE A 109 6.05 8.59 -16.62
CA PHE A 109 5.51 9.87 -16.16
C PHE A 109 4.00 9.97 -16.39
N SER A 110 3.49 9.33 -17.42
CA SER A 110 2.05 9.33 -17.71
C SER A 110 1.27 8.57 -16.64
N ALA A 111 1.84 7.51 -16.08
CA ALA A 111 1.22 6.79 -14.96
C ALA A 111 1.17 7.68 -13.71
N ILE A 112 2.28 8.36 -13.39
CA ILE A 112 2.31 9.28 -12.25
C ILE A 112 1.30 10.41 -12.45
N ALA A 113 1.24 10.96 -13.66
CA ALA A 113 0.25 11.98 -13.99
C ALA A 113 -1.19 11.49 -13.80
N SER A 114 -1.47 10.23 -14.18
CA SER A 114 -2.78 9.61 -13.95
C SER A 114 -3.11 9.53 -12.46
N TYR A 115 -2.14 9.15 -11.64
CA TYR A 115 -2.33 9.10 -10.18
C TYR A 115 -2.62 10.50 -9.62
N GLU A 116 -1.90 11.53 -10.10
CA GLU A 116 -2.08 12.91 -9.64
C GLU A 116 -3.37 13.55 -10.13
N ARG A 117 -3.98 13.02 -11.19
CA ARG A 117 -5.29 13.44 -11.67
C ARG A 117 -6.45 12.67 -11.05
N GLY A 118 -6.14 11.65 -10.26
CA GLY A 118 -7.18 10.81 -9.66
C GLY A 118 -7.85 9.85 -10.62
N GLU A 119 -7.25 9.60 -11.77
CA GLU A 119 -7.79 8.66 -12.77
C GLU A 119 -7.60 7.21 -12.36
N LYS A 120 -6.57 6.94 -11.59
CA LYS A 120 -6.25 5.60 -11.07
C LYS A 120 -5.76 5.70 -9.64
N LEU A 121 -6.07 4.69 -8.86
CA LEU A 121 -5.46 4.55 -7.54
C LEU A 121 -4.03 4.04 -7.74
N ILE A 122 -3.08 4.65 -7.05
CA ILE A 122 -1.66 4.31 -7.18
C ILE A 122 -1.43 2.84 -6.82
N ASN A 123 -0.67 2.12 -7.66
CA ASN A 123 -0.31 0.73 -7.42
C ASN A 123 0.59 0.63 -6.18
N SER A 124 0.45 -0.45 -5.42
CA SER A 124 1.17 -0.60 -4.16
C SER A 124 2.70 -0.61 -4.32
N ASP A 125 3.21 -1.24 -5.38
CA ASP A 125 4.66 -1.25 -5.64
C ASP A 125 5.21 0.14 -5.91
N ILE A 126 4.48 0.95 -6.69
CA ILE A 126 4.86 2.34 -6.95
C ILE A 126 4.75 3.18 -5.68
N LEU A 127 3.69 2.96 -4.90
CA LEU A 127 3.48 3.64 -3.62
C LEU A 127 4.62 3.34 -2.64
N ILE A 128 5.03 2.08 -2.54
CA ILE A 128 6.15 1.67 -1.69
C ILE A 128 7.43 2.40 -2.12
N SER A 129 7.73 2.41 -3.42
CA SER A 129 8.92 3.08 -3.95
C SER A 129 8.90 4.58 -3.65
N LEU A 130 7.75 5.23 -3.85
CA LEU A 130 7.59 6.64 -3.55
C LEU A 130 7.82 6.93 -2.06
N CYS A 131 7.25 6.12 -1.19
CA CYS A 131 7.38 6.29 0.26
C CYS A 131 8.82 6.08 0.73
N LYS A 132 9.53 5.12 0.13
CA LYS A 132 10.92 4.86 0.49
C LYS A 132 11.84 6.03 0.14
N ILE A 133 11.73 6.58 -1.07
CA ILE A 133 12.62 7.68 -1.47
C ILE A 133 12.28 9.00 -0.78
N SER A 134 11.03 9.17 -0.36
CA SER A 134 10.58 10.39 0.31
C SER A 134 10.55 10.28 1.83
N ASN A 135 10.84 9.11 2.37
CA ASN A 135 10.73 8.82 3.80
C ASN A 135 9.35 9.20 4.35
N THR A 136 8.31 8.82 3.61
CA THR A 136 6.92 9.16 3.92
C THR A 136 6.15 7.89 4.27
N SER A 137 5.18 8.00 5.15
CA SER A 137 4.31 6.88 5.54
C SER A 137 3.28 6.58 4.46
N ILE A 138 3.09 5.29 4.17
CA ILE A 138 2.02 4.84 3.27
C ILE A 138 0.66 5.18 3.88
N ASP A 139 0.50 4.97 5.19
CA ASP A 139 -0.75 5.30 5.87
C ASP A 139 -1.10 6.78 5.75
N TRP A 140 -0.08 7.65 5.77
CA TRP A 140 -0.31 9.08 5.58
C TRP A 140 -0.76 9.38 4.14
N ILE A 141 -0.07 8.87 3.13
CA ILE A 141 -0.47 9.12 1.73
C ILE A 141 -1.91 8.64 1.49
N LEU A 142 -2.26 7.48 2.04
CA LEU A 142 -3.59 6.90 1.85
C LEU A 142 -4.67 7.51 2.74
N GLY A 143 -4.33 8.54 3.52
CA GLY A 143 -5.32 9.25 4.33
C GLY A 143 -5.74 8.51 5.58
N ARG A 144 -4.96 7.54 6.04
CA ARG A 144 -5.27 6.77 7.24
C ARG A 144 -4.79 7.45 8.52
N ILE A 145 -3.86 8.37 8.37
CA ILE A 145 -3.39 9.23 9.47
C ILE A 145 -3.20 10.66 8.99
#